data_4a516f5bfb3502e1fb7b8083a7984128
#
_entry.id   4a516f5bfb3502e1fb7b8083a7984128
#
_cell.length_a   1.000
_cell.length_b   1.000
_cell.length_c   1.000
_cell.angle_alpha   90.00
_cell.angle_beta   90.00
_cell.angle_gamma   90.00
#
_symmetry.space_group_name_H-M   'P 1'
#
loop_
_entity.id
_entity.type
_entity.pdbx_description
1 polymer ?
#
loop_
_entity_poly.entity_id
_entity_poly.type
_entity_poly.pdbx_seq_one_letter_code
_entity_poly.pdbx_strand_id
1 'polypeptide(L)'
;MENISVNNLVESTNSNLPRDIKIEFAKNILSSIKNPEDAIKEFELLINKLSLKKQREIINATGTVLHTNLGRSPVNVSFSGMYTNIEYDLTTASRGNRNDYLTESMKVLLGVENVAFVNNNASSLYLSLLCLTKKHSKDTVIVSRGEIIEIGGSYRLPDIISETGMNLIEVGTTNKTRLSCLLYTSDAADEVVR
;
A
#
# COMPACT_ATOMS: atom_id res chain seq x y z
N MET A 1 27.63 -40.28 -15.89
CA MET A 1 26.78 -39.07 -16.00
C MET A 1 27.43 -38.01 -15.13
N GLU A 2 27.93 -36.95 -15.73
CA GLU A 2 28.52 -35.83 -14.95
C GLU A 2 27.44 -35.18 -14.12
N ASN A 3 27.66 -35.09 -12.81
CA ASN A 3 26.78 -34.37 -11.91
C ASN A 3 26.94 -32.87 -12.17
N ILE A 4 25.88 -32.22 -12.62
CA ILE A 4 25.88 -30.76 -12.78
C ILE A 4 25.95 -30.10 -11.40
N SER A 5 26.83 -29.12 -11.25
CA SER A 5 26.95 -28.34 -9.98
C SER A 5 26.04 -27.11 -9.98
N VAL A 6 25.79 -26.57 -8.77
CA VAL A 6 25.09 -25.31 -8.59
C VAL A 6 25.74 -24.18 -9.41
N ASN A 7 27.08 -24.11 -9.39
CA ASN A 7 27.79 -23.09 -10.17
C ASN A 7 27.60 -23.24 -11.67
N ASN A 8 27.66 -24.48 -12.19
CA ASN A 8 27.45 -24.72 -13.61
C ASN A 8 26.06 -24.30 -14.06
N LEU A 9 25.03 -24.56 -13.25
CA LEU A 9 23.66 -24.07 -13.51
C LEU A 9 23.57 -22.56 -13.49
N VAL A 10 24.17 -21.90 -12.51
CA VAL A 10 24.17 -20.43 -12.40
C VAL A 10 24.87 -19.78 -13.60
N GLU A 11 25.93 -20.38 -14.10
CA GLU A 11 26.71 -19.88 -15.23
C GLU A 11 26.09 -20.23 -16.60
N SER A 12 25.20 -21.22 -16.65
CA SER A 12 24.50 -21.58 -17.91
C SER A 12 23.54 -20.50 -18.41
N THR A 13 23.17 -19.53 -17.58
CA THR A 13 22.23 -18.46 -17.96
C THR A 13 22.87 -17.08 -17.91
N ASN A 14 22.62 -16.29 -18.95
CA ASN A 14 23.07 -14.88 -19.05
C ASN A 14 22.00 -13.91 -18.53
N SER A 15 21.46 -14.17 -17.33
CA SER A 15 20.42 -13.33 -16.73
C SER A 15 21.03 -12.29 -15.78
N ASN A 16 20.48 -11.06 -15.81
CA ASN A 16 20.83 -9.96 -14.89
C ASN A 16 20.19 -10.09 -13.48
N LEU A 17 19.70 -11.28 -13.11
CA LEU A 17 19.23 -11.52 -11.75
C LEU A 17 20.42 -11.63 -10.78
N PRO A 18 20.23 -11.19 -9.50
CA PRO A 18 21.25 -11.34 -8.48
C PRO A 18 21.74 -12.80 -8.37
N ARG A 19 23.06 -12.97 -8.17
CA ARG A 19 23.69 -14.29 -8.11
C ARG A 19 23.07 -15.16 -7.01
N ASP A 20 22.76 -14.58 -5.87
CA ASP A 20 22.21 -15.31 -4.72
C ASP A 20 20.83 -15.93 -5.05
N ILE A 21 19.98 -15.20 -5.78
CA ILE A 21 18.70 -15.73 -6.25
C ILE A 21 18.91 -16.91 -7.21
N LYS A 22 19.86 -16.79 -8.12
CA LYS A 22 20.20 -17.88 -9.05
C LYS A 22 20.71 -19.12 -8.32
N ILE A 23 21.54 -18.92 -7.28
CA ILE A 23 22.08 -20.02 -6.45
C ILE A 23 20.93 -20.77 -5.74
N GLU A 24 19.99 -20.05 -5.13
CA GLU A 24 18.88 -20.71 -4.41
C GLU A 24 17.95 -21.48 -5.38
N PHE A 25 17.66 -20.94 -6.55
CA PHE A 25 16.94 -21.70 -7.58
C PHE A 25 17.70 -22.96 -8.02
N ALA A 26 19.01 -22.83 -8.25
CA ALA A 26 19.85 -23.97 -8.66
C ALA A 26 19.86 -25.07 -7.60
N LYS A 27 20.01 -24.74 -6.30
CA LYS A 27 19.94 -25.69 -5.21
C LYS A 27 18.59 -26.42 -5.16
N ASN A 28 17.49 -25.69 -5.26
CA ASN A 28 16.15 -26.24 -5.22
C ASN A 28 15.91 -27.23 -6.38
N ILE A 29 16.34 -26.87 -7.59
CA ILE A 29 16.21 -27.72 -8.77
C ILE A 29 17.05 -29.00 -8.61
N LEU A 30 18.31 -28.87 -8.22
CA LEU A 30 19.20 -30.02 -8.07
C LEU A 30 18.82 -30.94 -6.89
N SER A 31 18.01 -30.47 -5.96
CA SER A 31 17.43 -31.32 -4.91
C SER A 31 16.35 -32.26 -5.44
N SER A 32 15.62 -31.86 -6.48
CA SER A 32 14.47 -32.56 -7.03
C SER A 32 14.72 -33.22 -8.41
N ILE A 33 15.55 -32.61 -9.23
CA ILE A 33 15.83 -33.10 -10.62
C ILE A 33 17.24 -33.62 -10.68
N LYS A 34 17.37 -34.93 -11.02
CA LYS A 34 18.67 -35.62 -11.12
C LYS A 34 19.25 -35.60 -12.53
N ASN A 35 18.41 -35.46 -13.55
CA ASN A 35 18.87 -35.42 -14.94
C ASN A 35 19.45 -34.02 -15.23
N PRO A 36 20.70 -33.89 -15.69
CA PRO A 36 21.34 -32.60 -15.95
C PRO A 36 20.62 -31.74 -17.00
N GLU A 37 20.13 -32.36 -18.09
CA GLU A 37 19.46 -31.65 -19.18
C GLU A 37 18.12 -31.07 -18.71
N ASP A 38 17.35 -31.82 -17.92
CA ASP A 38 16.08 -31.39 -17.40
C ASP A 38 16.29 -30.30 -16.33
N ALA A 39 17.35 -30.39 -15.52
CA ALA A 39 17.72 -29.39 -14.55
C ALA A 39 18.07 -28.03 -15.20
N ILE A 40 18.81 -28.05 -16.31
CA ILE A 40 19.15 -26.85 -17.09
C ILE A 40 17.87 -26.22 -17.65
N LYS A 41 17.01 -26.99 -18.30
CA LYS A 41 15.75 -26.50 -18.87
C LYS A 41 14.84 -25.85 -17.83
N GLU A 42 14.65 -26.52 -16.69
CA GLU A 42 13.81 -26.00 -15.62
C GLU A 42 14.41 -24.74 -15.00
N PHE A 43 15.73 -24.69 -14.85
CA PHE A 43 16.43 -23.51 -14.36
C PHE A 43 16.25 -22.31 -15.30
N GLU A 44 16.46 -22.50 -16.60
CA GLU A 44 16.24 -21.45 -17.59
C GLU A 44 14.79 -20.97 -17.61
N LEU A 45 13.82 -21.88 -17.49
CA LEU A 45 12.41 -21.54 -17.44
C LEU A 45 12.08 -20.65 -16.22
N LEU A 46 12.57 -21.03 -15.03
CA LEU A 46 12.35 -20.27 -13.81
C LEU A 46 13.03 -18.89 -13.84
N ILE A 47 14.27 -18.84 -14.31
CA ILE A 47 15.01 -17.57 -14.46
C ILE A 47 14.31 -16.63 -15.44
N ASN A 48 13.86 -17.16 -16.58
CA ASN A 48 13.13 -16.38 -17.58
C ASN A 48 11.78 -15.89 -17.02
N LYS A 49 11.03 -16.76 -16.35
CA LYS A 49 9.77 -16.40 -15.70
C LYS A 49 9.92 -15.29 -14.68
N LEU A 50 10.99 -15.33 -13.86
CA LEU A 50 11.27 -14.27 -12.89
C LEU A 50 11.74 -12.99 -13.59
N SER A 51 12.58 -13.10 -14.60
CA SER A 51 13.06 -11.96 -15.39
C SER A 51 11.92 -11.20 -16.09
N LEU A 52 10.88 -11.91 -16.54
CA LEU A 52 9.70 -11.31 -17.15
C LEU A 52 8.86 -10.50 -16.12
N LYS A 53 8.92 -10.87 -14.84
CA LYS A 53 8.22 -10.14 -13.75
C LYS A 53 8.96 -8.92 -13.26
N LYS A 54 10.21 -8.71 -13.68
CA LYS A 54 10.99 -7.54 -13.30
C LYS A 54 10.34 -6.27 -13.83
N GLN A 55 10.26 -5.27 -12.97
CA GLN A 55 9.77 -3.95 -13.37
C GLN A 55 10.64 -3.38 -14.51
N ARG A 56 9.98 -2.77 -15.49
CA ARG A 56 10.61 -2.14 -16.64
C ARG A 56 10.00 -0.76 -16.84
N GLU A 57 10.80 0.14 -17.38
CA GLU A 57 10.27 1.41 -17.86
C GLU A 57 9.31 1.18 -19.01
N ILE A 58 8.19 1.85 -18.97
CA ILE A 58 7.14 1.79 -19.98
C ILE A 58 6.63 3.18 -20.31
N ILE A 59 6.09 3.34 -21.51
CA ILE A 59 5.44 4.57 -21.93
C ILE A 59 3.95 4.45 -21.57
N ASN A 60 3.45 5.39 -20.77
CA ASN A 60 2.02 5.47 -20.48
C ASN A 60 1.27 6.11 -21.65
N ALA A 61 0.67 5.31 -22.50
CA ALA A 61 -0.17 5.73 -23.62
C ALA A 61 -1.67 5.48 -23.39
N THR A 62 -2.10 5.33 -22.12
CA THR A 62 -3.48 4.99 -21.77
C THR A 62 -4.44 6.19 -21.77
N GLY A 63 -3.93 7.42 -21.83
CA GLY A 63 -4.71 8.63 -21.62
C GLY A 63 -5.04 8.93 -20.15
N THR A 64 -4.66 8.06 -19.21
CA THR A 64 -4.87 8.23 -17.77
C THR A 64 -3.54 8.52 -17.09
N VAL A 65 -3.36 9.75 -16.60
CA VAL A 65 -2.09 10.21 -16.00
C VAL A 65 -1.75 9.39 -14.74
N LEU A 66 -2.73 9.17 -13.86
CA LEU A 66 -2.55 8.42 -12.60
C LEU A 66 -3.09 6.99 -12.73
N HIS A 67 -2.55 6.26 -13.69
CA HIS A 67 -3.03 4.90 -13.95
C HIS A 67 -2.60 3.93 -12.85
N THR A 68 -3.55 3.25 -12.21
CA THR A 68 -3.30 2.37 -11.05
C THR A 68 -2.35 1.21 -11.35
N ASN A 69 -2.48 0.58 -12.52
CA ASN A 69 -1.61 -0.54 -12.93
C ASN A 69 -0.20 -0.10 -13.34
N LEU A 70 0.02 1.20 -13.54
CA LEU A 70 1.31 1.78 -13.95
C LEU A 70 2.02 2.49 -12.78
N GLY A 71 1.65 2.19 -11.54
CA GLY A 71 2.30 2.74 -10.35
C GLY A 71 1.84 4.15 -9.98
N ARG A 72 0.78 4.66 -10.62
CA ARG A 72 0.25 6.02 -10.46
C ARG A 72 1.23 7.10 -10.90
N SER A 73 1.50 8.11 -10.06
CA SER A 73 2.40 9.21 -10.41
C SER A 73 3.87 8.79 -10.31
N PRO A 74 4.68 9.00 -11.35
CA PRO A 74 6.12 8.86 -11.24
C PRO A 74 6.67 9.86 -10.22
N VAL A 75 7.62 9.42 -9.41
CA VAL A 75 8.31 10.26 -8.45
C VAL A 75 9.80 10.20 -8.72
N ASN A 76 10.41 11.36 -8.86
CA ASN A 76 11.87 11.46 -8.95
C ASN A 76 12.44 11.64 -7.54
N VAL A 77 13.06 10.60 -6.99
CA VAL A 77 13.62 10.60 -5.64
C VAL A 77 15.13 10.57 -5.73
N SER A 78 15.79 11.55 -5.11
CA SER A 78 17.23 11.56 -4.91
C SER A 78 17.56 11.21 -3.45
N PHE A 79 18.53 10.33 -3.25
CA PHE A 79 19.04 9.99 -1.92
C PHE A 79 20.42 10.58 -1.74
N SER A 80 20.64 11.28 -0.64
CA SER A 80 21.94 11.89 -0.35
C SER A 80 23.02 10.87 0.07
N GLY A 81 22.61 9.69 0.52
CA GLY A 81 23.51 8.69 1.13
C GLY A 81 24.17 9.14 2.43
N MET A 82 23.72 10.26 3.01
CA MET A 82 24.25 10.84 4.24
C MET A 82 23.34 10.54 5.43
N TYR A 83 23.93 10.59 6.62
CA TYR A 83 23.14 10.60 7.85
C TYR A 83 22.31 11.89 7.93
N THR A 84 21.11 11.78 8.47
CA THR A 84 20.20 12.91 8.67
C THR A 84 19.74 12.93 10.13
N ASN A 85 19.29 14.10 10.57
CA ASN A 85 18.76 14.31 11.92
C ASN A 85 17.27 13.94 12.06
N ILE A 86 16.79 12.96 11.31
CA ILE A 86 15.34 12.65 11.18
C ILE A 86 14.64 12.34 12.52
N GLU A 87 15.36 11.84 13.50
CA GLU A 87 14.88 11.60 14.88
C GLU A 87 15.76 12.29 15.93
N TYR A 88 16.49 13.33 15.55
CA TYR A 88 17.36 14.04 16.44
C TYR A 88 17.16 15.55 16.33
N ASP A 89 16.81 16.19 17.45
CA ASP A 89 16.69 17.63 17.55
C ASP A 89 18.07 18.25 17.79
N LEU A 90 18.58 18.97 16.79
CA LEU A 90 19.88 19.64 16.85
C LEU A 90 19.92 20.80 17.84
N THR A 91 18.76 21.37 18.20
CA THR A 91 18.65 22.52 19.11
C THR A 91 18.77 22.08 20.56
N THR A 92 18.09 21.00 20.91
CA THR A 92 18.06 20.46 22.28
C THR A 92 19.06 19.35 22.52
N ALA A 93 19.76 18.92 21.47
CA ALA A 93 20.68 17.76 21.47
C ALA A 93 20.04 16.48 22.05
N SER A 94 18.76 16.27 21.73
CA SER A 94 17.97 15.15 22.24
C SER A 94 17.19 14.44 21.14
N ARG A 95 16.52 13.35 21.48
CA ARG A 95 15.66 12.62 20.54
C ARG A 95 14.44 13.45 20.18
N GLY A 96 14.23 13.71 18.87
CA GLY A 96 13.07 14.33 18.29
C GLY A 96 12.09 13.31 17.66
N ASN A 97 10.99 13.79 17.09
CA ASN A 97 10.07 12.95 16.35
C ASN A 97 10.41 12.96 14.86
N ARG A 98 10.29 11.80 14.24
CA ARG A 98 10.59 11.59 12.82
C ARG A 98 9.84 12.54 11.89
N ASN A 99 8.62 12.89 12.22
CA ASN A 99 7.72 13.65 11.36
C ASN A 99 7.59 15.14 11.76
N ASP A 100 8.36 15.64 12.73
CA ASP A 100 8.17 17.00 13.25
C ASP A 100 8.18 18.06 12.16
N TYR A 101 9.20 18.09 11.32
CA TYR A 101 9.29 19.04 10.22
C TYR A 101 8.10 18.95 9.26
N LEU A 102 7.73 17.73 8.86
CA LEU A 102 6.64 17.48 7.94
C LEU A 102 5.28 17.84 8.57
N THR A 103 5.08 17.48 9.84
CA THR A 103 3.86 17.80 10.60
C THR A 103 3.67 19.31 10.73
N GLU A 104 4.69 20.04 11.16
CA GLU A 104 4.58 21.50 11.32
C GLU A 104 4.37 22.20 9.98
N SER A 105 5.07 21.77 8.93
CA SER A 105 4.89 22.32 7.58
C SER A 105 3.46 22.10 7.07
N MET A 106 2.92 20.90 7.25
CA MET A 106 1.56 20.56 6.78
C MET A 106 0.46 21.20 7.62
N LYS A 107 0.67 21.42 8.92
CA LYS A 107 -0.27 22.19 9.76
C LYS A 107 -0.46 23.60 9.20
N VAL A 108 0.64 24.26 8.86
CA VAL A 108 0.61 25.62 8.28
C VAL A 108 -0.05 25.59 6.90
N LEU A 109 0.33 24.65 6.04
CA LEU A 109 -0.18 24.56 4.67
C LEU A 109 -1.69 24.29 4.61
N LEU A 110 -2.19 23.44 5.51
CA LEU A 110 -3.59 23.01 5.53
C LEU A 110 -4.46 23.86 6.48
N GLY A 111 -3.87 24.70 7.32
CA GLY A 111 -4.60 25.51 8.31
C GLY A 111 -5.27 24.67 9.40
N VAL A 112 -4.63 23.56 9.83
CA VAL A 112 -5.17 22.63 10.82
C VAL A 112 -4.29 22.57 12.06
N GLU A 113 -4.87 22.16 13.19
CA GLU A 113 -4.15 22.09 14.48
C GLU A 113 -3.15 20.93 14.53
N ASN A 114 -3.50 19.79 13.94
CA ASN A 114 -2.68 18.58 13.96
C ASN A 114 -2.77 17.81 12.65
N VAL A 115 -1.68 17.10 12.34
CA VAL A 115 -1.56 16.24 11.16
C VAL A 115 -0.92 14.92 11.55
N ALA A 116 -1.47 13.82 11.07
CA ALA A 116 -0.87 12.49 11.15
C ALA A 116 -0.68 11.92 9.75
N PHE A 117 0.42 11.24 9.53
CA PHE A 117 0.75 10.62 8.24
C PHE A 117 0.61 9.11 8.31
N VAL A 118 -0.03 8.57 7.31
CA VAL A 118 -0.14 7.13 7.08
C VAL A 118 0.20 6.83 5.61
N ASN A 119 0.48 5.59 5.31
CA ASN A 119 0.98 5.21 3.99
C ASN A 119 -0.05 5.20 2.86
N ASN A 120 -1.35 5.25 3.17
CA ASN A 120 -2.42 5.32 2.16
C ASN A 120 -3.76 5.77 2.76
N ASN A 121 -4.73 6.08 1.88
CA ASN A 121 -6.06 6.52 2.26
C ASN A 121 -6.86 5.47 3.05
N ALA A 122 -6.76 4.19 2.71
CA ALA A 122 -7.45 3.12 3.43
C ALA A 122 -7.03 3.07 4.91
N SER A 123 -5.73 3.14 5.17
CA SER A 123 -5.17 3.21 6.52
C SER A 123 -5.60 4.47 7.25
N SER A 124 -5.70 5.61 6.56
CA SER A 124 -6.18 6.87 7.14
C SER A 124 -7.62 6.75 7.60
N LEU A 125 -8.50 6.24 6.75
CA LEU A 125 -9.91 6.06 7.06
C LEU A 125 -10.08 5.09 8.24
N TYR A 126 -9.47 3.92 8.15
CA TYR A 126 -9.53 2.89 9.19
C TYR A 126 -9.07 3.42 10.56
N LEU A 127 -7.92 4.07 10.60
CA LEU A 127 -7.36 4.63 11.83
C LEU A 127 -8.25 5.74 12.40
N SER A 128 -8.77 6.63 11.55
CA SER A 128 -9.66 7.71 11.97
C SER A 128 -10.92 7.16 12.62
N LEU A 129 -11.57 6.19 12.00
CA LEU A 129 -12.77 5.56 12.53
C LEU A 129 -12.50 4.85 13.86
N LEU A 130 -11.42 4.09 13.98
CA LEU A 130 -11.02 3.45 15.24
C LEU A 130 -10.78 4.48 16.36
N CYS A 131 -10.13 5.60 16.06
CA CYS A 131 -9.87 6.65 17.03
C CYS A 131 -11.18 7.29 17.50
N LEU A 132 -12.11 7.57 16.58
CA LEU A 132 -13.41 8.15 16.89
C LEU A 132 -14.26 7.21 17.74
N THR A 133 -14.32 5.93 17.41
CA THR A 133 -15.01 4.90 18.20
C THR A 133 -14.47 4.87 19.63
N LYS A 134 -13.16 4.78 19.80
CA LYS A 134 -12.54 4.66 21.11
C LYS A 134 -12.65 5.94 21.97
N LYS A 135 -12.51 7.10 21.34
CA LYS A 135 -12.46 8.39 22.04
C LYS A 135 -13.85 8.95 22.38
N HIS A 136 -14.82 8.74 21.50
CA HIS A 136 -16.12 9.39 21.58
C HIS A 136 -17.29 8.40 21.77
N SER A 137 -17.02 7.10 21.91
CA SER A 137 -18.04 6.05 22.04
C SER A 137 -19.10 6.12 20.93
N LYS A 138 -18.71 6.59 19.75
CA LYS A 138 -19.57 6.61 18.56
C LYS A 138 -19.41 5.28 17.81
N ASP A 139 -20.52 4.71 17.41
CA ASP A 139 -20.56 3.40 16.76
C ASP A 139 -21.16 3.44 15.34
N THR A 140 -21.48 4.63 14.85
CA THR A 140 -22.22 4.79 13.60
C THR A 140 -21.50 5.78 12.66
N VAL A 141 -21.42 5.38 11.38
CA VAL A 141 -20.92 6.20 10.28
C VAL A 141 -22.03 6.41 9.27
N ILE A 142 -22.32 7.65 8.95
CA ILE A 142 -23.31 8.03 7.94
C ILE A 142 -22.56 8.35 6.65
N VAL A 143 -22.91 7.68 5.56
CA VAL A 143 -22.27 7.84 4.25
C VAL A 143 -23.34 8.07 3.17
N SER A 144 -23.09 9.02 2.27
CA SER A 144 -23.88 9.19 1.07
C SER A 144 -23.81 7.94 0.18
N ARG A 145 -24.95 7.42 -0.24
CA ARG A 145 -25.00 6.21 -1.10
C ARG A 145 -24.21 6.37 -2.39
N GLY A 146 -24.14 7.57 -2.94
CA GLY A 146 -23.32 7.85 -4.13
C GLY A 146 -21.80 7.84 -3.87
N GLU A 147 -21.35 7.82 -2.63
CA GLU A 147 -19.95 7.80 -2.22
C GLU A 147 -19.49 6.41 -1.74
N ILE A 148 -20.39 5.43 -1.72
CA ILE A 148 -20.04 4.05 -1.41
C ILE A 148 -19.38 3.44 -2.63
N ILE A 149 -18.07 3.26 -2.53
CA ILE A 149 -17.23 2.83 -3.64
C ILE A 149 -16.59 1.47 -3.39
N GLU A 150 -16.33 0.77 -4.47
CA GLU A 150 -15.39 -0.33 -4.56
C GLU A 150 -14.31 0.04 -5.57
N ILE A 151 -13.04 -0.02 -5.16
CA ILE A 151 -11.89 0.27 -6.02
C ILE A 151 -10.96 -0.93 -6.12
N GLY A 152 -10.02 -0.88 -7.08
CA GLY A 152 -9.16 -2.02 -7.44
C GLY A 152 -8.59 -2.78 -6.24
N GLY A 153 -8.54 -4.11 -6.37
CA GLY A 153 -8.08 -5.01 -5.32
C GLY A 153 -9.14 -5.35 -4.27
N SER A 154 -10.42 -5.22 -4.61
CA SER A 154 -11.56 -5.52 -3.72
C SER A 154 -11.62 -4.61 -2.49
N TYR A 155 -11.07 -3.39 -2.57
CA TYR A 155 -11.24 -2.38 -1.55
C TYR A 155 -12.67 -1.84 -1.57
N ARG A 156 -13.46 -2.20 -0.57
CA ARG A 156 -14.85 -1.78 -0.41
C ARG A 156 -14.98 -0.91 0.83
N LEU A 157 -15.53 0.29 0.67
CA LEU A 157 -15.73 1.22 1.77
C LEU A 157 -16.56 0.63 2.92
N PRO A 158 -17.69 -0.08 2.68
CA PRO A 158 -18.46 -0.71 3.74
C PRO A 158 -17.66 -1.73 4.56
N ASP A 159 -16.81 -2.52 3.90
CA ASP A 159 -16.00 -3.54 4.59
C ASP A 159 -15.00 -2.89 5.53
N ILE A 160 -14.33 -1.81 5.10
CA ILE A 160 -13.41 -1.04 5.95
C ILE A 160 -14.11 -0.45 7.17
N ILE A 161 -15.31 0.08 7.00
CA ILE A 161 -16.11 0.63 8.11
C ILE A 161 -16.50 -0.50 9.07
N SER A 162 -17.00 -1.62 8.57
CA SER A 162 -17.39 -2.77 9.36
C SER A 162 -16.25 -3.34 10.21
N GLU A 163 -15.03 -3.42 9.66
CA GLU A 163 -13.82 -3.88 10.36
C GLU A 163 -13.44 -2.99 11.56
N THR A 164 -13.91 -1.74 11.60
CA THR A 164 -13.71 -0.88 12.78
C THR A 164 -14.72 -1.10 13.90
N GLY A 165 -15.71 -1.97 13.68
CA GLY A 165 -16.81 -2.21 14.60
C GLY A 165 -17.91 -1.15 14.53
N MET A 166 -17.86 -0.24 13.55
CA MET A 166 -18.89 0.78 13.35
C MET A 166 -20.01 0.30 12.44
N ASN A 167 -21.22 0.77 12.69
CA ASN A 167 -22.39 0.55 11.84
C ASN A 167 -22.41 1.56 10.71
N LEU A 168 -22.60 1.10 9.48
CA LEU A 168 -22.77 1.95 8.33
C LEU A 168 -24.24 2.28 8.09
N ILE A 169 -24.58 3.56 8.02
CA ILE A 169 -25.88 4.05 7.57
C ILE A 169 -25.72 4.77 6.23
N GLU A 170 -26.40 4.25 5.22
CA GLU A 170 -26.45 4.84 3.89
C GLU A 170 -27.56 5.85 3.78
N VAL A 171 -27.29 7.04 3.26
CA VAL A 171 -28.29 8.10 3.07
C VAL A 171 -28.34 8.60 1.63
N GLY A 172 -29.50 9.12 1.24
CA GLY A 172 -29.73 9.62 -0.09
C GLY A 172 -29.89 8.54 -1.16
N THR A 173 -29.60 8.90 -2.39
CA THR A 173 -29.64 8.03 -3.57
C THR A 173 -28.28 7.99 -4.26
N THR A 174 -28.10 7.09 -5.23
CA THR A 174 -26.82 6.93 -5.94
C THR A 174 -26.36 8.20 -6.68
N ASN A 175 -27.30 9.06 -7.07
CA ASN A 175 -26.99 10.28 -7.83
C ASN A 175 -27.32 11.57 -7.08
N LYS A 176 -27.92 11.51 -5.89
CA LYS A 176 -28.29 12.71 -5.15
C LYS A 176 -28.42 12.45 -3.64
N THR A 177 -27.65 13.18 -2.86
CA THR A 177 -27.81 13.31 -1.41
C THR A 177 -28.07 14.78 -1.07
N ARG A 178 -29.08 15.03 -0.25
CA ARG A 178 -29.41 16.37 0.24
C ARG A 178 -28.94 16.51 1.68
N LEU A 179 -28.67 17.74 2.11
CA LEU A 179 -28.31 18.02 3.50
C LEU A 179 -29.36 17.49 4.49
N SER A 180 -30.65 17.58 4.14
CA SER A 180 -31.74 17.05 4.95
C SER A 180 -31.67 15.52 5.15
N CYS A 181 -31.12 14.76 4.20
CA CYS A 181 -30.93 13.32 4.39
C CYS A 181 -29.90 13.02 5.48
N LEU A 182 -28.83 13.81 5.55
CA LEU A 182 -27.78 13.67 6.57
C LEU A 182 -28.30 14.12 7.94
N LEU A 183 -28.93 15.29 8.04
CA LEU A 183 -29.42 15.84 9.30
C LEU A 183 -30.51 14.98 9.94
N TYR A 184 -31.50 14.55 9.17
CA TYR A 184 -32.59 13.70 9.67
C TYR A 184 -32.06 12.36 10.22
N THR A 185 -31.07 11.78 9.58
CA THR A 185 -30.49 10.52 10.02
C THR A 185 -29.64 10.68 11.28
N SER A 186 -28.90 11.80 11.42
CA SER A 186 -28.13 12.10 12.62
C SER A 186 -29.03 12.34 13.84
N ASP A 187 -30.12 13.07 13.68
CA ASP A 187 -31.10 13.34 14.75
C ASP A 187 -31.82 12.06 15.21
N ALA A 188 -32.22 11.19 14.26
CA ALA A 188 -32.84 9.91 14.58
C ALA A 188 -31.88 8.94 15.31
N ALA A 189 -30.58 9.00 15.02
CA ALA A 189 -29.57 8.20 15.73
C ALA A 189 -29.38 8.64 17.19
N ASP A 190 -29.54 9.93 17.49
CA ASP A 190 -29.48 10.45 18.86
C ASP A 190 -30.76 10.16 19.68
N GLU A 191 -31.93 9.96 19.04
CA GLU A 191 -33.17 9.57 19.71
C GLU A 191 -33.24 8.09 20.11
N VAL A 192 -32.53 7.21 19.42
CA VAL A 192 -32.50 5.74 19.73
C VAL A 192 -31.63 5.42 20.96
N VAL A 193 -30.89 6.38 21.47
CA VAL A 193 -30.00 6.25 22.65
C VAL A 193 -30.62 6.87 23.92
N ARG A 194 -31.94 7.01 23.98
CA ARG A 194 -32.65 7.39 25.23
C ARG A 194 -33.37 6.23 25.86
#